data_85d464f3911592487a32b0961c4abb83
#
_entry.id   85d464f3911592487a32b0961c4abb83
#
_cell.length_a   1.000
_cell.length_b   1.000
_cell.length_c   1.000
_cell.angle_alpha   90.00
_cell.angle_beta   90.00
_cell.angle_gamma   90.00
#
_symmetry.space_group_name_H-M   'P 1'
#
loop_
_entity.id
_entity.type
_entity.pdbx_description
1 polymer ?
#
loop_
_entity_poly.entity_id
_entity_poly.type
_entity_poly.pdbx_seq_one_letter_code
_entity_poly.pdbx_strand_id
1 'polypeptide(L)'
;PIWTFNVIDFIANIDIKNRGRKLFLVQTANESGVYEVYFRLMIDLLIREIKGLLNNSQRRIWIGLDEFQSLGKLKEIEEGLAEGRSKGLAILLGTQSLAKVEEIYGKLLMRSLFQLLSTKIVLQYDEPEGAKFLSDFFGEQEVIEVNENRMVTSQGSRDISQMQQKETTKKIFLGGEFATLKPLEAYIR
;
A
#
# COMPACT_ATOMS: atom_id res chain seq x y z
N PRO A 1 21.89 -29.56 17.93
CA PRO A 1 21.18 -29.89 16.70
C PRO A 1 21.14 -28.65 15.82
N ILE A 2 21.75 -28.75 14.64
CA ILE A 2 21.69 -27.68 13.63
C ILE A 2 20.27 -27.77 13.04
N TRP A 3 19.44 -26.78 13.34
CA TRP A 3 18.12 -26.69 12.73
C TRP A 3 18.30 -26.08 11.35
N THR A 4 18.12 -26.87 10.31
CA THR A 4 18.13 -26.38 8.93
C THR A 4 16.68 -26.12 8.51
N PHE A 5 16.37 -24.84 8.16
CA PHE A 5 15.10 -24.49 7.57
C PHE A 5 15.23 -24.51 6.04
N ASN A 6 14.37 -25.31 5.39
CA ASN A 6 14.32 -25.40 3.94
C ASN A 6 13.03 -24.74 3.43
N VAL A 7 13.17 -23.61 2.75
CA VAL A 7 12.05 -22.83 2.18
C VAL A 7 11.26 -23.67 1.17
N ILE A 8 11.95 -24.39 0.30
CA ILE A 8 11.31 -25.18 -0.77
C ILE A 8 10.46 -26.29 -0.16
N ASP A 9 11.01 -27.04 0.81
CA ASP A 9 10.26 -28.09 1.51
C ASP A 9 9.10 -27.51 2.32
N PHE A 10 9.27 -26.34 2.94
CA PHE A 10 8.22 -25.66 3.67
C PHE A 10 7.04 -25.31 2.78
N ILE A 11 7.28 -24.74 1.60
CA ILE A 11 6.23 -24.35 0.65
C ILE A 11 5.65 -25.56 -0.06
N ALA A 12 6.45 -26.53 -0.48
CA ALA A 12 5.97 -27.77 -1.11
C ALA A 12 4.97 -28.54 -0.23
N ASN A 13 5.11 -28.43 1.10
CA ASN A 13 4.24 -29.09 2.07
C ASN A 13 3.20 -28.14 2.70
N ILE A 14 2.95 -26.95 2.13
CA ILE A 14 2.14 -25.89 2.76
C ILE A 14 0.69 -26.33 3.02
N ASP A 15 0.12 -27.10 2.13
CA ASP A 15 -1.27 -27.58 2.24
C ASP A 15 -1.42 -28.80 3.16
N ILE A 16 -0.36 -29.53 3.45
CA ILE A 16 -0.36 -30.81 4.15
C ILE A 16 0.26 -30.67 5.55
N LYS A 17 1.59 -30.54 5.60
CA LYS A 17 2.34 -30.55 6.86
C LYS A 17 2.45 -29.17 7.51
N ASN A 18 2.41 -28.10 6.68
CA ASN A 18 2.69 -26.74 7.12
C ASN A 18 1.43 -25.87 7.22
N ARG A 19 0.25 -26.43 7.08
CA ARG A 19 -1.01 -25.69 7.21
C ARG A 19 -1.11 -25.05 8.60
N GLY A 20 -1.36 -23.73 8.61
CA GLY A 20 -1.46 -22.94 9.84
C GLY A 20 -0.15 -22.65 10.57
N ARG A 21 0.99 -23.09 10.03
CA ARG A 21 2.31 -22.74 10.60
C ARG A 21 2.66 -21.28 10.35
N LYS A 22 3.43 -20.72 11.27
CA LYS A 22 3.92 -19.34 11.21
C LYS A 22 5.45 -19.37 11.15
N LEU A 23 6.02 -18.57 10.28
CA LEU A 23 7.45 -18.29 10.18
C LEU A 23 7.66 -16.82 10.52
N PHE A 24 8.47 -16.55 11.53
CA PHE A 24 8.86 -15.19 11.89
C PHE A 24 10.33 -14.99 11.55
N LEU A 25 10.62 -13.96 10.75
CA LEU A 25 11.98 -13.48 10.49
C LEU A 25 12.15 -12.22 11.32
N VAL A 26 12.99 -12.29 12.34
CA VAL A 26 13.21 -11.19 13.28
C VAL A 26 14.65 -10.73 13.18
N GLN A 27 14.85 -9.44 13.02
CA GLN A 27 16.17 -8.80 12.99
C GLN A 27 16.33 -7.94 14.25
N THR A 28 17.49 -8.05 14.89
CA THR A 28 17.86 -7.13 15.98
C THR A 28 18.65 -5.94 15.44
N ALA A 29 18.52 -4.79 16.08
CA ALA A 29 19.15 -3.54 15.62
C ALA A 29 20.69 -3.62 15.45
N ASN A 30 21.34 -4.49 16.20
CA ASN A 30 22.82 -4.62 16.17
C ASN A 30 23.36 -5.45 14.99
N GLU A 31 22.48 -6.06 14.19
CA GLU A 31 22.84 -7.03 13.15
C GLU A 31 22.40 -6.58 11.75
N SER A 32 22.09 -5.29 11.61
CA SER A 32 21.67 -4.70 10.34
C SER A 32 22.75 -4.82 9.26
N GLY A 33 22.36 -5.26 8.08
CA GLY A 33 23.22 -5.36 6.90
C GLY A 33 23.44 -6.80 6.41
N VAL A 34 23.88 -7.73 7.24
CA VAL A 34 24.08 -9.13 6.82
C VAL A 34 22.73 -9.86 6.70
N TYR A 35 21.86 -9.67 7.70
CA TYR A 35 20.54 -10.31 7.72
C TYR A 35 19.56 -9.73 6.70
N GLU A 36 19.70 -8.45 6.33
CA GLU A 36 18.88 -7.81 5.29
C GLU A 36 18.97 -8.58 3.96
N VAL A 37 20.21 -8.88 3.51
CA VAL A 37 20.43 -9.66 2.29
C VAL A 37 19.82 -11.05 2.41
N TYR A 38 19.97 -11.67 3.57
CA TYR A 38 19.45 -13.01 3.84
C TYR A 38 17.92 -13.03 3.80
N PHE A 39 17.28 -12.06 4.48
CA PHE A 39 15.82 -11.98 4.52
C PHE A 39 15.23 -11.63 3.15
N ARG A 40 15.88 -10.73 2.42
CA ARG A 40 15.51 -10.40 1.04
C ARG A 40 15.51 -11.64 0.15
N LEU A 41 16.61 -12.41 0.15
CA LEU A 41 16.73 -13.64 -0.62
C LEU A 41 15.67 -14.68 -0.20
N MET A 42 15.44 -14.82 1.10
CA MET A 42 14.44 -15.75 1.63
C MET A 42 13.03 -15.36 1.21
N ILE A 43 12.67 -14.08 1.27
CA ILE A 43 11.35 -13.59 0.87
C ILE A 43 11.15 -13.74 -0.64
N ASP A 44 12.16 -13.38 -1.46
CA ASP A 44 12.12 -13.60 -2.90
C ASP A 44 11.93 -15.10 -3.23
N LEU A 45 12.66 -15.97 -2.54
CA LEU A 45 12.52 -17.42 -2.71
C LEU A 45 11.12 -17.90 -2.29
N LEU A 46 10.59 -17.43 -1.15
CA LEU A 46 9.23 -17.76 -0.71
C LEU A 46 8.19 -17.36 -1.76
N ILE A 47 8.23 -16.14 -2.25
CA ILE A 47 7.29 -15.64 -3.26
C ILE A 47 7.40 -16.47 -4.54
N ARG A 48 8.62 -16.75 -5.00
CA ARG A 48 8.87 -17.56 -6.20
C ARG A 48 8.29 -18.97 -6.07
N GLU A 49 8.55 -19.65 -4.97
CA GLU A 49 8.03 -20.99 -4.73
C GLU A 49 6.50 -21.02 -4.62
N ILE A 50 5.90 -19.98 -4.00
CA ILE A 50 4.44 -19.85 -3.93
C ILE A 50 3.84 -19.65 -5.32
N LYS A 51 4.47 -18.85 -6.20
CA LYS A 51 4.02 -18.67 -7.60
C LYS A 51 4.04 -20.00 -8.37
N GLY A 52 4.96 -20.89 -8.07
CA GLY A 52 5.04 -22.24 -8.65
C GLY A 52 3.94 -23.22 -8.22
N LEU A 53 3.18 -22.90 -7.16
CA LEU A 53 2.11 -23.77 -6.69
C LEU A 53 0.92 -23.84 -7.67
N LEU A 54 0.15 -24.93 -7.61
CA LEU A 54 -1.12 -25.01 -8.32
C LEU A 54 -2.12 -24.01 -7.78
N ASN A 55 -3.03 -23.55 -8.65
CA ASN A 55 -4.11 -22.65 -8.23
C ASN A 55 -4.99 -23.30 -7.17
N ASN A 56 -5.26 -22.58 -6.09
CA ASN A 56 -6.11 -23.09 -5.01
C ASN A 56 -6.82 -21.91 -4.32
N SER A 57 -8.11 -21.76 -4.58
CA SER A 57 -8.95 -20.70 -4.02
C SER A 57 -9.18 -20.81 -2.52
N GLN A 58 -8.95 -21.98 -1.94
CA GLN A 58 -9.11 -22.24 -0.49
C GLN A 58 -7.81 -21.99 0.30
N ARG A 59 -6.67 -21.93 -0.38
CA ARG A 59 -5.38 -21.66 0.27
C ARG A 59 -5.30 -20.20 0.71
N ARG A 60 -4.69 -19.98 1.87
CA ARG A 60 -4.37 -18.63 2.38
C ARG A 60 -2.96 -18.66 2.95
N ILE A 61 -2.05 -18.02 2.23
CA ILE A 61 -0.66 -17.79 2.64
C ILE A 61 -0.51 -16.29 2.84
N TRP A 62 -0.15 -15.87 4.04
CA TRP A 62 0.08 -14.47 4.36
C TRP A 62 1.57 -14.18 4.46
N ILE A 63 2.03 -13.16 3.77
CA ILE A 63 3.37 -12.57 3.94
C ILE A 63 3.16 -11.15 4.46
N GLY A 64 3.59 -10.87 5.69
CA GLY A 64 3.58 -9.54 6.29
C GLY A 64 5.00 -8.99 6.35
N LEU A 65 5.23 -7.82 5.75
CA LEU A 65 6.50 -7.10 5.76
C LEU A 65 6.23 -5.73 6.40
N ASP A 66 6.61 -5.57 7.66
CA ASP A 66 6.30 -4.38 8.46
C ASP A 66 7.00 -3.13 7.91
N GLU A 67 8.29 -3.19 7.69
CA GLU A 67 9.09 -2.11 7.10
C GLU A 67 9.74 -2.60 5.80
N PHE A 68 8.93 -2.86 4.76
CA PHE A 68 9.40 -3.60 3.59
C PHE A 68 10.55 -2.91 2.84
N GLN A 69 10.65 -1.57 2.89
CA GLN A 69 11.76 -0.84 2.29
C GLN A 69 13.11 -1.12 2.99
N SER A 70 13.12 -1.53 4.26
CA SER A 70 14.36 -1.88 4.97
C SER A 70 15.06 -3.11 4.39
N LEU A 71 14.33 -3.95 3.67
CA LEU A 71 14.85 -5.14 2.99
C LEU A 71 15.55 -4.82 1.66
N GLY A 72 15.56 -3.55 1.23
CA GLY A 72 16.00 -3.18 -0.11
C GLY A 72 15.05 -3.67 -1.19
N LYS A 73 15.53 -3.79 -2.43
CA LYS A 73 14.69 -4.15 -3.58
C LYS A 73 14.39 -5.65 -3.62
N LEU A 74 13.14 -6.02 -3.36
CA LEU A 74 12.62 -7.37 -3.57
C LEU A 74 12.31 -7.56 -5.05
N LYS A 75 12.89 -8.58 -5.67
CA LYS A 75 12.75 -8.84 -7.12
C LYS A 75 11.41 -9.48 -7.47
N GLU A 76 10.91 -10.34 -6.60
CA GLU A 76 9.70 -11.14 -6.84
C GLU A 76 8.41 -10.46 -6.36
N ILE A 77 8.50 -9.29 -5.72
CA ILE A 77 7.35 -8.66 -5.04
C ILE A 77 6.25 -8.25 -6.02
N GLU A 78 6.61 -7.64 -7.17
CA GLU A 78 5.64 -7.18 -8.17
C GLU A 78 4.86 -8.35 -8.77
N GLU A 79 5.57 -9.40 -9.19
CA GLU A 79 4.95 -10.61 -9.71
C GLU A 79 4.16 -11.35 -8.63
N GLY A 80 4.66 -11.36 -7.39
CA GLY A 80 3.94 -11.92 -6.24
C GLY A 80 2.59 -11.25 -6.00
N LEU A 81 2.53 -9.93 -6.11
CA LEU A 81 1.29 -9.16 -6.01
C LEU A 81 0.35 -9.41 -7.20
N ALA A 82 0.90 -9.50 -8.41
CA ALA A 82 0.11 -9.70 -9.63
C ALA A 82 -0.48 -11.12 -9.75
N GLU A 83 0.31 -12.13 -9.50
CA GLU A 83 -0.03 -13.53 -9.80
C GLU A 83 -0.37 -14.36 -8.55
N GLY A 84 0.13 -13.96 -7.39
CA GLY A 84 0.03 -14.74 -6.16
C GLY A 84 -1.39 -15.00 -5.68
N ARG A 85 -2.35 -14.13 -6.05
CA ARG A 85 -3.76 -14.27 -5.65
C ARG A 85 -4.35 -15.64 -6.06
N SER A 86 -4.07 -16.10 -7.27
CA SER A 86 -4.56 -17.40 -7.75
C SER A 86 -3.97 -18.59 -6.99
N LYS A 87 -2.82 -18.38 -6.35
CA LYS A 87 -2.10 -19.34 -5.50
C LYS A 87 -2.50 -19.26 -4.03
N GLY A 88 -3.38 -18.30 -3.69
CA GLY A 88 -3.80 -18.05 -2.32
C GLY A 88 -2.84 -17.16 -1.52
N LEU A 89 -1.90 -16.46 -2.18
CA LEU A 89 -0.99 -15.51 -1.55
C LEU A 89 -1.71 -14.18 -1.27
N ALA A 90 -1.54 -13.68 -0.07
CA ALA A 90 -1.89 -12.32 0.36
C ALA A 90 -0.64 -11.66 0.95
N ILE A 91 -0.31 -10.47 0.47
CA ILE A 91 0.86 -9.71 0.92
C ILE A 91 0.40 -8.45 1.62
N LEU A 92 0.91 -8.21 2.81
CA LEU A 92 0.77 -6.98 3.59
C LEU A 92 2.11 -6.26 3.61
N LEU A 93 2.13 -5.03 3.12
CA LEU A 93 3.32 -4.18 3.10
C LEU A 93 3.10 -2.99 4.00
N GLY A 94 3.97 -2.81 4.99
CA GLY A 94 4.05 -1.62 5.82
C GLY A 94 5.23 -0.74 5.40
N THR A 95 5.04 0.58 5.44
CA THR A 95 6.11 1.55 5.22
C THR A 95 5.82 2.83 5.98
N GLN A 96 6.87 3.47 6.46
CA GLN A 96 6.81 4.78 7.11
C GLN A 96 7.27 5.90 6.16
N SER A 97 7.94 5.59 5.04
CA SER A 97 8.45 6.59 4.11
C SER A 97 8.26 6.15 2.66
N LEU A 98 7.43 6.88 1.94
CA LEU A 98 7.23 6.66 0.51
C LEU A 98 8.45 7.13 -0.29
N ALA A 99 9.19 8.12 0.17
CA ALA A 99 10.42 8.59 -0.46
C ALA A 99 11.48 7.47 -0.50
N LYS A 100 11.64 6.72 0.59
CA LYS A 100 12.56 5.57 0.61
C LYS A 100 12.11 4.45 -0.33
N VAL A 101 10.81 4.23 -0.44
CA VAL A 101 10.26 3.26 -1.41
C VAL A 101 10.57 3.71 -2.83
N GLU A 102 10.39 5.00 -3.15
CA GLU A 102 10.71 5.56 -4.46
C GLU A 102 12.22 5.48 -4.76
N GLU A 103 13.07 5.75 -3.77
CA GLU A 103 14.53 5.62 -3.92
C GLU A 103 14.95 4.19 -4.28
N ILE A 104 14.37 3.18 -3.64
CA ILE A 104 14.75 1.76 -3.82
C ILE A 104 14.15 1.17 -5.10
N TYR A 105 12.88 1.45 -5.37
CA TYR A 105 12.14 0.81 -6.46
C TYR A 105 12.08 1.66 -7.73
N GLY A 106 12.29 2.97 -7.60
CA GLY A 106 12.05 3.95 -8.65
C GLY A 106 10.57 4.27 -8.82
N LYS A 107 10.28 5.45 -9.36
CA LYS A 107 8.93 6.01 -9.48
C LYS A 107 7.92 5.12 -10.22
N LEU A 108 8.36 4.47 -11.30
CA LEU A 108 7.48 3.63 -12.13
C LEU A 108 7.08 2.35 -11.39
N LEU A 109 8.06 1.64 -10.81
CA LEU A 109 7.78 0.39 -10.11
C LEU A 109 6.99 0.64 -8.82
N MET A 110 7.30 1.72 -8.08
CA MET A 110 6.51 2.13 -6.93
C MET A 110 5.03 2.32 -7.30
N ARG A 111 4.74 3.03 -8.41
CA ARG A 111 3.35 3.19 -8.89
C ARG A 111 2.69 1.86 -9.25
N SER A 112 3.42 0.98 -9.93
CA SER A 112 2.94 -0.38 -10.24
C SER A 112 2.57 -1.15 -8.97
N LEU A 113 3.45 -1.16 -7.97
CA LEU A 113 3.18 -1.81 -6.68
C LEU A 113 1.92 -1.25 -6.02
N PHE A 114 1.77 0.08 -5.99
CA PHE A 114 0.58 0.71 -5.42
C PHE A 114 -0.71 0.37 -6.17
N GLN A 115 -0.66 0.20 -7.51
CA GLN A 115 -1.81 -0.23 -8.30
C GLN A 115 -2.21 -1.68 -8.02
N LEU A 116 -1.22 -2.57 -7.81
CA LEU A 116 -1.45 -3.98 -7.51
C LEU A 116 -2.02 -4.22 -6.10
N LEU A 117 -1.77 -3.31 -5.16
CA LEU A 117 -2.36 -3.37 -3.82
C LEU A 117 -3.84 -3.01 -3.89
N SER A 118 -4.72 -3.97 -3.60
CA SER A 118 -6.17 -3.76 -3.64
C SER A 118 -6.71 -2.95 -2.46
N THR A 119 -6.06 -3.02 -1.31
CA THR A 119 -6.44 -2.29 -0.10
C THR A 119 -5.28 -1.43 0.35
N LYS A 120 -5.55 -0.17 0.63
CA LYS A 120 -4.58 0.81 1.12
C LYS A 120 -5.09 1.43 2.39
N ILE A 121 -4.27 1.39 3.42
CA ILE A 121 -4.55 1.97 4.74
C ILE A 121 -3.51 3.06 4.97
N VAL A 122 -3.94 4.29 5.04
CA VAL A 122 -3.08 5.45 5.29
C VAL A 122 -3.38 5.97 6.68
N LEU A 123 -2.40 5.88 7.55
CA LEU A 123 -2.39 6.47 8.88
C LEU A 123 -1.91 7.93 8.80
N GLN A 124 -1.66 8.57 9.93
CA GLN A 124 -1.06 9.89 9.96
C GLN A 124 0.23 9.91 9.13
N TYR A 125 0.33 10.87 8.20
CA TYR A 125 1.45 10.99 7.29
C TYR A 125 1.71 12.45 6.94
N ASP A 126 2.91 12.96 7.25
CA ASP A 126 3.24 14.38 7.20
C ASP A 126 4.30 14.75 6.13
N GLU A 127 4.92 13.76 5.46
CA GLU A 127 5.87 14.03 4.38
C GLU A 127 5.16 14.64 3.15
N PRO A 128 5.49 15.87 2.71
CA PRO A 128 4.69 16.59 1.71
C PRO A 128 4.60 15.89 0.35
N GLU A 129 5.72 15.34 -0.15
CA GLU A 129 5.76 14.69 -1.46
C GLU A 129 4.98 13.38 -1.46
N GLY A 130 5.13 12.58 -0.42
CA GLY A 130 4.37 11.36 -0.25
C GLY A 130 2.89 11.62 -0.02
N ALA A 131 2.52 12.64 0.75
CA ALA A 131 1.15 13.07 0.94
C ALA A 131 0.48 13.51 -0.37
N LYS A 132 1.23 14.20 -1.24
CA LYS A 132 0.78 14.57 -2.58
C LYS A 132 0.57 13.32 -3.44
N PHE A 133 1.53 12.38 -3.42
CA PHE A 133 1.39 11.10 -4.14
C PHE A 133 0.14 10.34 -3.69
N LEU A 134 -0.10 10.23 -2.39
CA LEU A 134 -1.29 9.58 -1.83
C LEU A 134 -2.56 10.30 -2.28
N SER A 135 -2.60 11.63 -2.20
CA SER A 135 -3.74 12.43 -2.65
C SER A 135 -4.07 12.17 -4.13
N ASP A 136 -3.06 12.19 -4.99
CA ASP A 136 -3.23 11.88 -6.42
C ASP A 136 -3.70 10.45 -6.65
N PHE A 137 -3.24 9.51 -5.81
CA PHE A 137 -3.57 8.10 -5.91
C PHE A 137 -5.01 7.79 -5.43
N PHE A 138 -5.51 8.49 -4.42
CA PHE A 138 -6.91 8.36 -3.98
C PHE A 138 -7.89 8.87 -5.03
N GLY A 139 -7.45 9.80 -5.89
CA GLY A 139 -8.18 10.30 -7.02
C GLY A 139 -9.03 11.52 -6.72
N GLU A 140 -9.92 11.82 -7.66
CA GLU A 140 -10.76 13.01 -7.67
C GLU A 140 -12.23 12.61 -7.73
N GLN A 141 -13.09 13.50 -7.24
CA GLN A 141 -14.54 13.37 -7.32
C GLN A 141 -15.14 14.64 -7.92
N GLU A 142 -16.22 14.47 -8.64
CA GLU A 142 -17.04 15.60 -9.11
C GLU A 142 -17.91 16.11 -7.97
N VAL A 143 -17.84 17.41 -7.74
CA VAL A 143 -18.64 18.11 -6.71
C VAL A 143 -19.42 19.23 -7.39
N ILE A 144 -20.71 19.29 -7.13
CA ILE A 144 -21.56 20.40 -7.58
C ILE A 144 -21.44 21.53 -6.55
N GLU A 145 -20.75 22.60 -6.91
CA GLU A 145 -20.72 23.81 -6.09
C GLU A 145 -21.92 24.70 -6.44
N VAL A 146 -22.72 25.02 -5.43
CA VAL A 146 -23.79 25.99 -5.54
C VAL A 146 -23.26 27.33 -5.06
N ASN A 147 -22.94 28.24 -5.97
CA ASN A 147 -22.55 29.60 -5.62
C ASN A 147 -23.78 30.50 -5.63
N GLU A 148 -24.17 31.02 -4.48
CA GLU A 148 -25.12 32.12 -4.36
C GLU A 148 -24.43 33.45 -4.60
N ASN A 149 -24.54 33.99 -5.79
CA ASN A 149 -24.11 35.37 -6.07
C ASN A 149 -25.23 36.33 -5.68
N ARG A 150 -25.10 37.00 -4.53
CA ARG A 150 -25.93 38.13 -4.16
C ARG A 150 -25.40 39.40 -4.80
N MET A 151 -25.99 39.86 -5.90
CA MET A 151 -25.75 41.21 -6.41
C MET A 151 -26.65 42.20 -5.64
N VAL A 152 -26.04 43.01 -4.80
CA VAL A 152 -26.73 44.17 -4.19
C VAL A 152 -26.62 45.32 -5.18
N THR A 153 -27.70 45.60 -5.89
CA THR A 153 -27.77 46.79 -6.75
C THR A 153 -28.31 47.95 -5.91
N SER A 154 -27.60 49.06 -5.89
CA SER A 154 -27.85 50.25 -5.05
C SER A 154 -29.09 51.10 -5.49
N GLN A 155 -29.98 50.61 -6.33
CA GLN A 155 -31.21 51.27 -6.69
C GLN A 155 -32.37 50.26 -6.75
N GLY A 156 -33.14 50.22 -5.68
CA GLY A 156 -34.52 49.72 -5.62
C GLY A 156 -34.76 48.26 -5.90
N SER A 157 -34.92 47.50 -4.83
CA SER A 157 -35.68 46.23 -4.69
C SER A 157 -35.86 45.35 -5.91
N ARG A 158 -34.91 44.46 -6.11
CA ARG A 158 -35.16 43.08 -6.59
C ARG A 158 -33.92 42.25 -6.25
N ASP A 159 -34.02 41.42 -5.21
CA ASP A 159 -33.08 40.36 -4.93
C ASP A 159 -33.16 39.33 -6.06
N ILE A 160 -32.26 39.38 -7.01
CA ILE A 160 -32.10 38.32 -8.00
C ILE A 160 -30.96 37.43 -7.47
N SER A 161 -31.31 36.40 -6.72
CA SER A 161 -30.39 35.30 -6.40
C SER A 161 -30.28 34.39 -7.64
N GLN A 162 -29.21 34.53 -8.37
CA GLN A 162 -28.84 33.53 -9.39
C GLN A 162 -28.07 32.40 -8.71
N MET A 163 -28.71 31.24 -8.57
CA MET A 163 -28.01 29.99 -8.24
C MET A 163 -27.26 29.51 -9.48
N GLN A 164 -25.96 29.62 -9.46
CA GLN A 164 -25.11 29.06 -10.49
C GLN A 164 -24.55 27.74 -9.99
N GLN A 165 -25.01 26.63 -10.53
CA GLN A 165 -24.41 25.31 -10.30
C GLN A 165 -23.17 25.21 -11.18
N LYS A 166 -22.01 24.96 -10.57
CA LYS A 166 -20.76 24.71 -11.26
C LYS A 166 -20.25 23.32 -10.86
N GLU A 167 -20.16 22.44 -11.83
CA GLU A 167 -19.46 21.17 -11.67
C GLU A 167 -17.97 21.44 -11.55
N THR A 168 -17.37 21.00 -10.45
CA THR A 168 -15.95 21.18 -10.18
C THR A 168 -15.37 19.85 -9.70
N THR A 169 -14.26 19.44 -10.29
CA THR A 169 -13.53 18.26 -9.84
C THR A 169 -12.65 18.62 -8.64
N LYS A 170 -12.81 17.90 -7.54
CA LYS A 170 -12.00 18.07 -6.33
C LYS A 170 -11.34 16.75 -5.95
N LYS A 171 -10.14 16.83 -5.41
CA LYS A 171 -9.47 15.66 -4.82
C LYS A 171 -10.30 15.12 -3.67
N ILE A 172 -10.41 13.79 -3.58
CA ILE A 172 -11.14 13.11 -2.49
C ILE A 172 -10.49 13.44 -1.15
N PHE A 173 -9.14 13.44 -1.11
CA PHE A 173 -8.34 13.86 0.04
C PHE A 173 -7.25 14.82 -0.38
N LEU A 174 -7.09 15.90 0.35
CA LEU A 174 -5.97 16.81 0.20
C LEU A 174 -4.75 16.25 0.95
N GLY A 175 -3.54 16.49 0.43
CA GLY A 175 -2.32 16.01 1.08
C GLY A 175 -2.19 16.44 2.55
N GLY A 176 -2.66 17.65 2.89
CA GLY A 176 -2.63 18.15 4.27
C GLY A 176 -3.56 17.41 5.24
N GLU A 177 -4.60 16.74 4.74
CA GLU A 177 -5.53 16.00 5.61
C GLU A 177 -4.87 14.76 6.23
N PHE A 178 -3.90 14.15 5.53
CA PHE A 178 -3.16 13.01 6.07
C PHE A 178 -2.33 13.38 7.30
N ALA A 179 -1.80 14.62 7.36
CA ALA A 179 -1.02 15.11 8.49
C ALA A 179 -1.89 15.41 9.73
N THR A 180 -3.18 15.66 9.54
CA THR A 180 -4.13 16.01 10.62
C THR A 180 -4.84 14.81 11.25
N LEU A 181 -4.63 13.59 10.74
CA LEU A 181 -5.19 12.38 11.31
C LEU A 181 -4.72 12.20 12.76
N LYS A 182 -5.63 11.83 13.62
CA LYS A 182 -5.32 11.49 15.02
C LYS A 182 -4.74 10.08 15.13
N PRO A 183 -4.06 9.77 16.24
CA PRO A 183 -3.62 8.40 16.50
C PRO A 183 -4.78 7.42 16.37
N LEU A 184 -4.55 6.30 15.65
CA LEU A 184 -5.52 5.25 15.34
C LEU A 184 -6.64 5.63 14.36
N GLU A 185 -6.63 6.83 13.77
CA GLU A 185 -7.44 7.16 12.62
C GLU A 185 -6.73 6.77 11.32
N ALA A 186 -7.48 6.35 10.32
CA ALA A 186 -6.93 5.95 9.03
C ALA A 186 -7.91 6.23 7.88
N TYR A 187 -7.38 6.54 6.72
CA TYR A 187 -8.12 6.45 5.46
C TYR A 187 -7.89 5.08 4.84
N ILE A 188 -8.97 4.46 4.38
CA ILE A 188 -8.97 3.12 3.78
C ILE A 188 -9.60 3.20 2.39
N ARG A 189 -8.92 2.61 1.44
CA ARG A 189 -9.40 2.45 0.07
C ARG A 189 -9.23 1.00 -0.39
#